data_826357e8f7c6debea34c9f225bf77737
#
_entry.id   826357e8f7c6debea34c9f225bf77737
#
_cell.length_a   1.000
_cell.length_b   1.000
_cell.length_c   1.000
_cell.angle_alpha   90.00
_cell.angle_beta   90.00
_cell.angle_gamma   90.00
#
_symmetry.space_group_name_H-M   'P 1'
#
loop_
_entity.id
_entity.type
_entity.pdbx_description
1 polymer ?
#
loop_
_entity_poly.entity_id
_entity_poly.type
_entity_poly.pdbx_seq_one_letter_code
_entity_poly.pdbx_strand_id
1 'polypeptide(L)'
;MTIRLPRPVFDADASAGGLGGLPEWDLSDLYAAPDAPELARDLAELERACAAFAADYEGRLATLDAKGMLGCIHRHERIEALAGRIMSYAGLRYYQNTTDAGRAKFLSDCQDRVTEFTTPLVFFSLEFNRIEDAAYTALFSANDAIARYRPAFDRMRAMKPYQLSDELERFLHDQSTVGASAWNKLFDETMAGLSFTVPGEPEALNLEATLNLLSEPERPRREAAAHALAGVFSSNIKLFARVHNTLAKEKEIEDRWRRMPTPQTGRHLSNDVEPEVVEALRNAVVAAYPKLSHRYYALKAKWLGLDRLQVWDRNAPLPMEEKRVIGWAEARATVLDSYASFAPEMADLAAPFFDKGWIDAGVRPGKAPGAFAHPTVTEVHPYVMLNYLGKPRDVMTLAHELGHGVHQRLAAPQGEMLASTPLTLAETASVFGEMLTFRRLLAGATTPAERKILLAGKVEDMINTVVRQIAFYDFECKLHAARREGELTPEDLRVRLHAGLRDLLGLYPAFRPFPLLRLRLCLRRRVGERALCRLRGRAAGFPGEVFRHAEGGRIEAPQGASRPLRP
;
A
#
# COMPACT_ATOMS: atom_id res chain seq x y z
N MET A 1 -11.85 -42.25 -1.57
CA MET A 1 -11.32 -41.16 -0.73
C MET A 1 -9.82 -41.12 -0.99
N THR A 2 -9.39 -40.37 -2.01
CA THR A 2 -7.99 -40.31 -2.45
C THR A 2 -7.43 -39.02 -1.87
N ILE A 3 -6.62 -39.15 -0.83
CA ILE A 3 -5.89 -38.04 -0.21
C ILE A 3 -4.86 -37.58 -1.23
N ARG A 4 -5.07 -36.42 -1.87
CA ARG A 4 -4.02 -35.74 -2.63
C ARG A 4 -3.07 -35.10 -1.63
N LEU A 5 -1.87 -35.67 -1.51
CA LEU A 5 -0.75 -35.02 -0.83
C LEU A 5 -0.41 -33.72 -1.57
N PRO A 6 -0.09 -32.62 -0.87
CA PRO A 6 0.33 -31.40 -1.51
C PRO A 6 1.59 -31.68 -2.31
N ARG A 7 1.61 -31.24 -3.58
CA ARG A 7 2.84 -31.29 -4.40
C ARG A 7 3.89 -30.41 -3.73
N PRO A 8 5.16 -30.85 -3.64
CA PRO A 8 6.23 -29.99 -3.17
C PRO A 8 6.39 -28.82 -4.17
N VAL A 9 6.25 -27.60 -3.67
CA VAL A 9 6.40 -26.34 -4.43
C VAL A 9 7.88 -25.98 -4.64
N PHE A 10 8.72 -26.97 -4.81
CA PHE A 10 10.16 -26.77 -5.03
C PHE A 10 10.57 -27.41 -6.35
N ASP A 11 10.63 -26.59 -7.40
CA ASP A 11 11.40 -26.97 -8.58
C ASP A 11 12.88 -26.76 -8.28
N ALA A 12 13.62 -27.87 -8.18
CA ALA A 12 15.00 -27.89 -7.71
C ALA A 12 16.05 -27.39 -8.73
N ASP A 13 15.63 -26.84 -9.89
CA ASP A 13 16.54 -26.58 -11.02
C ASP A 13 16.65 -25.11 -11.48
N ALA A 14 16.16 -24.14 -10.72
CA ALA A 14 16.38 -22.72 -11.00
C ALA A 14 17.40 -22.12 -10.02
N SER A 15 18.62 -22.68 -9.97
CA SER A 15 19.74 -22.08 -9.22
C SER A 15 20.40 -20.93 -10.00
N ALA A 16 19.66 -19.89 -10.33
CA ALA A 16 20.25 -18.64 -10.76
C ALA A 16 20.86 -17.93 -9.53
N GLY A 17 22.18 -17.98 -9.39
CA GLY A 17 22.92 -17.08 -8.53
C GLY A 17 22.92 -17.33 -7.02
N GLY A 18 22.72 -18.57 -6.53
CA GLY A 18 22.87 -18.87 -5.09
C GLY A 18 21.69 -18.48 -4.19
N LEU A 19 20.54 -18.08 -4.77
CA LEU A 19 19.34 -17.70 -4.02
C LEU A 19 18.57 -18.89 -3.45
N GLY A 20 18.70 -20.08 -4.04
CA GLY A 20 17.83 -21.22 -3.77
C GLY A 20 16.48 -21.11 -4.49
N GLY A 21 15.59 -22.07 -4.29
CA GLY A 21 14.24 -22.05 -4.84
C GLY A 21 13.40 -20.92 -4.22
N LEU A 22 12.98 -19.95 -5.04
CA LEU A 22 12.10 -18.88 -4.61
C LEU A 22 10.63 -19.31 -4.77
N PRO A 23 9.77 -19.10 -3.75
CA PRO A 23 8.38 -19.53 -3.81
C PRO A 23 7.55 -18.66 -4.77
N GLU A 24 6.50 -19.26 -5.29
CA GLU A 24 5.41 -18.59 -5.98
C GLU A 24 4.08 -18.82 -5.24
N TRP A 25 3.06 -17.96 -5.47
CA TRP A 25 1.75 -18.10 -4.84
C TRP A 25 1.02 -19.37 -5.29
N ASP A 26 0.44 -20.06 -4.32
CA ASP A 26 -0.70 -20.94 -4.52
C ASP A 26 -1.99 -20.18 -4.16
N LEU A 27 -2.77 -19.83 -5.17
CA LEU A 27 -4.03 -19.08 -4.99
C LEU A 27 -5.25 -19.99 -4.85
N SER A 28 -5.06 -21.30 -4.73
CA SER A 28 -6.15 -22.28 -4.69
C SER A 28 -7.05 -22.16 -3.43
N ASP A 29 -6.54 -21.53 -2.37
CA ASP A 29 -7.34 -21.18 -1.18
C ASP A 29 -8.41 -20.10 -1.47
N LEU A 30 -8.23 -19.32 -2.55
CA LEU A 30 -9.26 -18.43 -3.08
C LEU A 30 -10.09 -19.17 -4.14
N TYR A 31 -9.50 -19.49 -5.29
CA TYR A 31 -10.10 -20.29 -6.36
C TYR A 31 -9.03 -21.09 -7.11
N ALA A 32 -9.36 -22.30 -7.51
CA ALA A 32 -8.42 -23.21 -8.18
C ALA A 32 -8.01 -22.72 -9.58
N ALA A 33 -8.93 -22.08 -10.32
CA ALA A 33 -8.70 -21.55 -11.66
C ALA A 33 -9.69 -20.41 -11.99
N PRO A 34 -9.42 -19.59 -13.04
CA PRO A 34 -10.35 -18.52 -13.45
C PRO A 34 -11.71 -19.02 -13.95
N ASP A 35 -11.76 -20.24 -14.42
CA ASP A 35 -12.94 -20.94 -14.90
C ASP A 35 -13.50 -21.93 -13.87
N ALA A 36 -13.03 -21.85 -12.62
CA ALA A 36 -13.52 -22.71 -11.55
C ALA A 36 -15.04 -22.53 -11.34
N PRO A 37 -15.81 -23.62 -11.22
CA PRO A 37 -17.25 -23.54 -10.98
C PRO A 37 -17.61 -22.76 -9.71
N GLU A 38 -16.72 -22.77 -8.72
CA GLU A 38 -16.84 -22.02 -7.46
C GLU A 38 -16.90 -20.52 -7.72
N LEU A 39 -16.02 -19.99 -8.57
CA LEU A 39 -15.99 -18.57 -8.92
C LEU A 39 -17.27 -18.14 -9.64
N ALA A 40 -17.73 -18.94 -10.59
CA ALA A 40 -18.99 -18.66 -11.29
C ALA A 40 -20.20 -18.67 -10.35
N ARG A 41 -20.24 -19.62 -9.41
CA ARG A 41 -21.27 -19.71 -8.39
C ARG A 41 -21.22 -18.50 -7.43
N ASP A 42 -20.02 -18.11 -6.99
CA ASP A 42 -19.83 -17.01 -6.07
C ASP A 42 -20.18 -15.65 -6.70
N LEU A 43 -19.92 -15.46 -8.00
CA LEU A 43 -20.39 -14.30 -8.75
C LEU A 43 -21.92 -14.23 -8.82
N ALA A 44 -22.59 -15.36 -9.10
CA ALA A 44 -24.04 -15.42 -9.12
C ALA A 44 -24.66 -15.25 -7.72
N GLU A 45 -23.99 -15.74 -6.69
CA GLU A 45 -24.40 -15.52 -5.29
C GLU A 45 -24.26 -14.05 -4.89
N LEU A 46 -23.15 -13.39 -5.27
CA LEU A 46 -22.93 -11.97 -5.00
C LEU A 46 -24.06 -11.12 -5.58
N GLU A 47 -24.42 -11.34 -6.85
CA GLU A 47 -25.52 -10.63 -7.51
C GLU A 47 -26.83 -10.79 -6.74
N ARG A 48 -27.21 -12.05 -6.42
CA ARG A 48 -28.44 -12.35 -5.67
C ARG A 48 -28.43 -11.77 -4.26
N ALA A 49 -27.29 -11.88 -3.55
CA ALA A 49 -27.14 -11.39 -2.18
C ALA A 49 -27.26 -9.87 -2.11
N CYS A 50 -26.65 -9.14 -3.06
CA CYS A 50 -26.75 -7.68 -3.15
C CYS A 50 -28.18 -7.24 -3.42
N ALA A 51 -28.86 -7.85 -4.40
CA ALA A 51 -30.26 -7.53 -4.72
C ALA A 51 -31.20 -7.82 -3.53
N ALA A 52 -31.04 -8.98 -2.87
CA ALA A 52 -31.83 -9.35 -1.70
C ALA A 52 -31.56 -8.42 -0.50
N PHE A 53 -30.30 -8.01 -0.31
CA PHE A 53 -29.95 -7.08 0.75
C PHE A 53 -30.61 -5.71 0.54
N ALA A 54 -30.57 -5.18 -0.68
CA ALA A 54 -31.24 -3.93 -1.01
C ALA A 54 -32.76 -4.03 -0.81
N ALA A 55 -33.39 -5.09 -1.30
CA ALA A 55 -34.84 -5.30 -1.15
C ALA A 55 -35.30 -5.39 0.33
N ASP A 56 -34.45 -5.96 1.19
CA ASP A 56 -34.79 -6.15 2.61
C ASP A 56 -34.54 -4.91 3.47
N TYR A 57 -33.53 -4.07 3.11
CA TYR A 57 -33.02 -3.03 4.01
C TYR A 57 -33.10 -1.60 3.48
N GLU A 58 -33.17 -1.37 2.16
CA GLU A 58 -33.22 -0.01 1.60
C GLU A 58 -34.50 0.73 2.10
N GLY A 59 -34.32 1.93 2.59
CA GLY A 59 -35.37 2.74 3.18
C GLY A 59 -35.77 2.35 4.61
N ARG A 60 -35.08 1.39 5.24
CA ARG A 60 -35.49 0.79 6.53
C ARG A 60 -34.45 0.85 7.63
N LEU A 61 -33.21 1.25 7.35
CA LEU A 61 -32.12 1.16 8.34
C LEU A 61 -32.44 1.93 9.63
N ALA A 62 -33.05 3.10 9.53
CA ALA A 62 -33.38 3.92 10.68
C ALA A 62 -34.47 3.30 11.59
N THR A 63 -35.21 2.28 11.11
CA THR A 63 -36.29 1.61 11.86
C THR A 63 -35.83 0.33 12.54
N LEU A 64 -34.60 -0.12 12.29
CA LEU A 64 -34.07 -1.35 12.87
C LEU A 64 -33.70 -1.14 14.35
N ASP A 65 -34.10 -2.10 15.17
CA ASP A 65 -33.56 -2.24 16.52
C ASP A 65 -32.11 -2.80 16.50
N ALA A 66 -31.48 -2.90 17.64
CA ALA A 66 -30.10 -3.37 17.74
C ALA A 66 -29.90 -4.80 17.18
N LYS A 67 -30.90 -5.69 17.34
CA LYS A 67 -30.84 -7.05 16.80
C LYS A 67 -31.00 -7.06 15.29
N GLY A 68 -31.93 -6.30 14.75
CA GLY A 68 -32.16 -6.14 13.31
C GLY A 68 -30.94 -5.52 12.63
N MET A 69 -30.36 -4.47 13.22
CA MET A 69 -29.15 -3.81 12.71
C MET A 69 -27.95 -4.76 12.75
N LEU A 70 -27.75 -5.53 13.81
CA LEU A 70 -26.68 -6.53 13.87
C LEU A 70 -26.83 -7.59 12.78
N GLY A 71 -28.06 -8.06 12.53
CA GLY A 71 -28.34 -8.97 11.40
C GLY A 71 -28.04 -8.36 10.04
N CYS A 72 -28.36 -7.07 9.84
CA CYS A 72 -28.03 -6.31 8.66
C CYS A 72 -26.50 -6.21 8.47
N ILE A 73 -25.77 -5.84 9.52
CA ILE A 73 -24.30 -5.75 9.50
C ILE A 73 -23.66 -7.08 9.11
N HIS A 74 -24.08 -8.18 9.71
CA HIS A 74 -23.52 -9.50 9.38
C HIS A 74 -23.83 -9.95 7.95
N ARG A 75 -24.99 -9.56 7.38
CA ARG A 75 -25.26 -9.83 5.97
C ARG A 75 -24.37 -8.98 5.06
N HIS A 76 -24.16 -7.72 5.40
CA HIS A 76 -23.26 -6.83 4.67
C HIS A 76 -21.82 -7.37 4.69
N GLU A 77 -21.31 -7.78 5.86
CA GLU A 77 -19.98 -8.39 5.98
C GLU A 77 -19.80 -9.63 5.08
N ARG A 78 -20.83 -10.49 4.97
CA ARG A 78 -20.77 -11.65 4.06
C ARG A 78 -20.70 -11.27 2.59
N ILE A 79 -21.42 -10.21 2.19
CA ILE A 79 -21.35 -9.68 0.84
C ILE A 79 -19.97 -9.08 0.55
N GLU A 80 -19.42 -8.30 1.48
CA GLU A 80 -18.08 -7.73 1.39
C GLU A 80 -17.00 -8.83 1.31
N ALA A 81 -17.12 -9.88 2.11
CA ALA A 81 -16.21 -11.03 2.07
C ALA A 81 -16.25 -11.73 0.69
N LEU A 82 -17.44 -11.94 0.14
CA LEU A 82 -17.62 -12.59 -1.15
C LEU A 82 -17.04 -11.73 -2.29
N ALA A 83 -17.37 -10.44 -2.34
CA ALA A 83 -16.81 -9.50 -3.30
C ALA A 83 -15.29 -9.38 -3.16
N GLY A 84 -14.81 -9.28 -1.92
CA GLY A 84 -13.39 -9.21 -1.59
C GLY A 84 -12.60 -10.44 -2.04
N ARG A 85 -13.17 -11.66 -1.87
CA ARG A 85 -12.56 -12.92 -2.32
C ARG A 85 -12.38 -12.97 -3.84
N ILE A 86 -13.43 -12.60 -4.59
CA ILE A 86 -13.39 -12.54 -6.06
C ILE A 86 -12.33 -11.53 -6.53
N MET A 87 -12.36 -10.32 -5.99
CA MET A 87 -11.45 -9.25 -6.39
C MET A 87 -10.00 -9.51 -5.97
N SER A 88 -9.78 -10.14 -4.81
CA SER A 88 -8.45 -10.55 -4.36
C SER A 88 -7.83 -11.57 -5.31
N TYR A 89 -8.58 -12.59 -5.70
CA TYR A 89 -8.12 -13.58 -6.66
C TYR A 89 -7.77 -12.97 -8.02
N ALA A 90 -8.66 -12.15 -8.57
CA ALA A 90 -8.44 -11.50 -9.86
C ALA A 90 -7.22 -10.56 -9.81
N GLY A 91 -7.08 -9.77 -8.74
CA GLY A 91 -5.96 -8.85 -8.54
C GLY A 91 -4.61 -9.55 -8.34
N LEU A 92 -4.56 -10.59 -7.49
CA LEU A 92 -3.33 -11.34 -7.25
C LEU A 92 -2.83 -12.04 -8.52
N ARG A 93 -3.74 -12.64 -9.31
CA ARG A 93 -3.40 -13.21 -10.62
C ARG A 93 -2.83 -12.17 -11.59
N TYR A 94 -3.43 -11.00 -11.64
CA TYR A 94 -2.93 -9.90 -12.47
C TYR A 94 -1.53 -9.47 -12.04
N TYR A 95 -1.26 -9.32 -10.75
CA TYR A 95 0.06 -8.92 -10.25
C TYR A 95 1.16 -9.94 -10.50
N GLN A 96 0.82 -11.21 -10.65
CA GLN A 96 1.80 -12.22 -11.09
C GLN A 96 2.35 -11.96 -12.50
N ASN A 97 1.52 -11.38 -13.41
CA ASN A 97 1.94 -10.97 -14.74
C ASN A 97 1.01 -9.88 -15.28
N THR A 98 1.42 -8.63 -15.11
CA THR A 98 0.65 -7.44 -15.50
C THR A 98 0.65 -7.17 -17.02
N THR A 99 1.51 -7.87 -17.78
CA THR A 99 1.59 -7.78 -19.24
C THR A 99 0.75 -8.83 -19.96
N ASP A 100 0.17 -9.77 -19.22
CA ASP A 100 -0.74 -10.78 -19.78
C ASP A 100 -2.13 -10.19 -20.01
N ALA A 101 -2.52 -10.08 -21.29
CA ALA A 101 -3.80 -9.52 -21.69
C ALA A 101 -5.02 -10.31 -21.16
N GLY A 102 -4.89 -11.65 -21.01
CA GLY A 102 -5.94 -12.50 -20.47
C GLY A 102 -6.19 -12.22 -18.98
N ARG A 103 -5.10 -12.06 -18.20
CA ARG A 103 -5.18 -11.70 -16.77
C ARG A 103 -5.73 -10.28 -16.56
N ALA A 104 -5.30 -9.33 -17.39
CA ALA A 104 -5.80 -7.97 -17.35
C ALA A 104 -7.30 -7.90 -17.67
N LYS A 105 -7.74 -8.65 -18.72
CA LYS A 105 -9.15 -8.77 -19.07
C LYS A 105 -9.94 -9.40 -17.93
N PHE A 106 -9.47 -10.51 -17.36
CA PHE A 106 -10.14 -11.21 -16.27
C PHE A 106 -10.36 -10.30 -15.04
N LEU A 107 -9.33 -9.53 -14.65
CA LEU A 107 -9.46 -8.54 -13.58
C LEU A 107 -10.51 -7.48 -13.91
N SER A 108 -10.51 -6.97 -15.15
CA SER A 108 -11.47 -5.95 -15.60
C SER A 108 -12.90 -6.49 -15.58
N ASP A 109 -13.11 -7.69 -16.13
CA ASP A 109 -14.42 -8.35 -16.16
C ASP A 109 -14.97 -8.60 -14.73
N CYS A 110 -14.13 -9.02 -13.81
CA CYS A 110 -14.52 -9.18 -12.40
C CYS A 110 -14.84 -7.83 -11.75
N GLN A 111 -14.03 -6.80 -12.01
CA GLN A 111 -14.25 -5.46 -11.46
C GLN A 111 -15.57 -4.86 -11.94
N ASP A 112 -15.86 -4.95 -13.23
CA ASP A 112 -17.09 -4.43 -13.80
C ASP A 112 -18.32 -5.11 -13.20
N ARG A 113 -18.33 -6.45 -13.13
CA ARG A 113 -19.42 -7.23 -12.54
C ARG A 113 -19.61 -6.95 -11.05
N VAL A 114 -18.52 -6.94 -10.27
CA VAL A 114 -18.60 -6.66 -8.82
C VAL A 114 -19.11 -5.24 -8.59
N THR A 115 -18.68 -4.25 -9.40
CA THR A 115 -19.16 -2.88 -9.29
C THR A 115 -20.66 -2.80 -9.59
N GLU A 116 -21.11 -3.41 -10.68
CA GLU A 116 -22.54 -3.47 -11.05
C GLU A 116 -23.38 -4.09 -9.93
N PHE A 117 -22.96 -5.26 -9.43
CA PHE A 117 -23.70 -5.97 -8.38
C PHE A 117 -23.74 -5.23 -7.05
N THR A 118 -22.68 -4.47 -6.69
CA THR A 118 -22.61 -3.74 -5.42
C THR A 118 -23.20 -2.33 -5.47
N THR A 119 -23.52 -1.79 -6.65
CA THR A 119 -24.18 -0.48 -6.80
C THR A 119 -25.47 -0.36 -5.99
N PRO A 120 -26.37 -1.37 -5.94
CA PRO A 120 -27.54 -1.32 -5.08
C PRO A 120 -27.24 -1.16 -3.58
N LEU A 121 -26.02 -1.50 -3.12
CA LEU A 121 -25.64 -1.42 -1.71
C LEU A 121 -25.19 -0.02 -1.26
N VAL A 122 -25.03 0.92 -2.18
CA VAL A 122 -24.60 2.30 -1.89
C VAL A 122 -25.52 2.95 -0.84
N PHE A 123 -26.81 2.62 -0.81
CA PHE A 123 -27.77 3.13 0.18
C PHE A 123 -27.31 2.86 1.63
N PHE A 124 -26.63 1.74 1.89
CA PHE A 124 -26.31 1.32 3.26
C PHE A 124 -25.54 2.40 4.04
N SER A 125 -24.46 2.93 3.47
CA SER A 125 -23.70 4.00 4.11
C SER A 125 -24.47 5.33 4.13
N LEU A 126 -25.27 5.60 3.10
CA LEU A 126 -26.01 6.86 2.96
C LEU A 126 -27.14 6.96 3.98
N GLU A 127 -27.98 5.94 4.08
CA GLU A 127 -29.06 5.91 5.07
C GLU A 127 -28.53 5.81 6.48
N PHE A 128 -27.47 5.02 6.70
CA PHE A 128 -26.83 4.91 8.01
C PHE A 128 -26.35 6.28 8.51
N ASN A 129 -25.77 7.08 7.63
CA ASN A 129 -25.34 8.46 7.96
C ASN A 129 -26.51 9.39 8.27
N ARG A 130 -27.74 9.09 7.80
CA ARG A 130 -28.96 9.89 8.08
C ARG A 130 -29.61 9.56 9.42
N ILE A 131 -29.24 8.43 10.05
CA ILE A 131 -29.77 8.11 11.38
C ILE A 131 -29.45 9.29 12.33
N GLU A 132 -30.47 9.76 13.06
CA GLU A 132 -30.32 10.84 14.02
C GLU A 132 -29.34 10.48 15.13
N ASP A 133 -28.56 11.45 15.62
CA ASP A 133 -27.44 11.20 16.55
C ASP A 133 -27.89 10.57 17.87
N ALA A 134 -29.09 10.89 18.36
CA ALA A 134 -29.67 10.27 19.55
C ALA A 134 -30.02 8.79 19.31
N ALA A 135 -30.64 8.47 18.17
CA ALA A 135 -30.98 7.10 17.78
C ALA A 135 -29.70 6.27 17.52
N TYR A 136 -28.71 6.86 16.86
CA TYR A 136 -27.40 6.27 16.66
C TYR A 136 -26.72 5.90 17.99
N THR A 137 -26.71 6.84 18.94
CA THR A 137 -26.11 6.61 20.27
C THR A 137 -26.85 5.50 21.02
N ALA A 138 -28.18 5.54 21.01
CA ALA A 138 -29.00 4.51 21.64
C ALA A 138 -28.76 3.11 21.02
N LEU A 139 -28.65 3.04 19.68
CA LEU A 139 -28.39 1.81 18.95
C LEU A 139 -27.09 1.14 19.42
N PHE A 140 -25.96 1.88 19.43
CA PHE A 140 -24.66 1.34 19.81
C PHE A 140 -24.44 1.21 21.32
N SER A 141 -25.37 1.69 22.14
CA SER A 141 -25.37 1.51 23.60
C SER A 141 -26.29 0.36 24.03
N ALA A 142 -27.01 -0.28 23.12
CA ALA A 142 -28.02 -1.27 23.45
C ALA A 142 -27.44 -2.59 24.02
N ASN A 143 -26.30 -3.04 23.49
CA ASN A 143 -25.56 -4.22 23.98
C ASN A 143 -24.15 -4.28 23.39
N ASP A 144 -23.27 -5.12 23.97
CA ASP A 144 -21.87 -5.27 23.56
C ASP A 144 -21.69 -5.77 22.12
N ALA A 145 -22.63 -6.60 21.62
CA ALA A 145 -22.51 -7.20 20.29
C ALA A 145 -22.57 -6.13 19.17
N ILE A 146 -23.42 -5.10 19.32
CA ILE A 146 -23.46 -4.01 18.35
C ILE A 146 -22.48 -2.90 18.71
N ALA A 147 -22.20 -2.66 20.00
CA ALA A 147 -21.27 -1.63 20.46
C ALA A 147 -19.86 -1.81 19.87
N ARG A 148 -19.41 -3.05 19.66
CA ARG A 148 -18.10 -3.33 19.04
C ARG A 148 -17.95 -2.76 17.64
N TYR A 149 -19.02 -2.58 16.87
CA TYR A 149 -18.99 -2.02 15.52
C TYR A 149 -18.94 -0.50 15.49
N ARG A 150 -19.19 0.17 16.63
CA ARG A 150 -19.25 1.63 16.71
C ARG A 150 -18.05 2.32 16.07
N PRO A 151 -16.76 1.90 16.29
CA PRO A 151 -15.62 2.58 15.67
C PRO A 151 -15.66 2.57 14.13
N ALA A 152 -16.15 1.49 13.50
CA ALA A 152 -16.30 1.42 12.06
C ALA A 152 -17.37 2.39 11.55
N PHE A 153 -18.49 2.49 12.28
CA PHE A 153 -19.58 3.36 11.92
C PHE A 153 -19.30 4.84 12.24
N ASP A 154 -18.55 5.15 13.30
CA ASP A 154 -18.09 6.52 13.58
C ASP A 154 -17.24 7.06 12.42
N ARG A 155 -16.34 6.22 11.84
CA ARG A 155 -15.58 6.58 10.64
C ARG A 155 -16.46 6.74 9.40
N MET A 156 -17.46 5.87 9.20
CA MET A 156 -18.44 6.04 8.12
C MET A 156 -19.16 7.38 8.25
N ARG A 157 -19.60 7.73 9.46
CA ARG A 157 -20.30 8.98 9.76
C ARG A 157 -19.41 10.22 9.60
N ALA A 158 -18.10 10.11 9.68
CA ALA A 158 -17.20 11.22 9.40
C ALA A 158 -17.38 11.79 7.97
N MET A 159 -17.91 10.97 7.04
CA MET A 159 -18.28 11.42 5.68
C MET A 159 -19.67 12.08 5.59
N LYS A 160 -20.51 12.03 6.64
CA LYS A 160 -21.88 12.58 6.64
C LYS A 160 -21.96 14.03 6.15
N PRO A 161 -21.08 14.97 6.54
CA PRO A 161 -21.13 16.36 6.06
C PRO A 161 -20.82 16.52 4.56
N TYR A 162 -20.22 15.52 3.94
CA TYR A 162 -19.71 15.52 2.55
C TYR A 162 -20.48 14.57 1.63
N GLN A 163 -21.55 13.99 2.11
CA GLN A 163 -22.40 13.08 1.37
C GLN A 163 -23.22 13.85 0.31
N LEU A 164 -23.31 13.27 -0.88
CA LEU A 164 -24.14 13.76 -1.96
C LEU A 164 -25.55 13.13 -1.93
N SER A 165 -26.39 13.43 -2.91
CA SER A 165 -27.67 12.72 -3.07
C SER A 165 -27.41 11.25 -3.47
N ASP A 166 -28.36 10.37 -3.19
CA ASP A 166 -28.24 8.94 -3.46
C ASP A 166 -28.00 8.64 -4.93
N GLU A 167 -28.64 9.37 -5.82
CA GLU A 167 -28.47 9.24 -7.28
C GLU A 167 -27.04 9.61 -7.69
N LEU A 168 -26.48 10.69 -7.14
CA LEU A 168 -25.11 11.10 -7.44
C LEU A 168 -24.07 10.13 -6.85
N GLU A 169 -24.28 9.61 -5.64
CA GLU A 169 -23.38 8.61 -5.05
C GLU A 169 -23.41 7.31 -5.85
N ARG A 170 -24.56 6.84 -6.28
CA ARG A 170 -24.70 5.68 -7.18
C ARG A 170 -24.01 5.93 -8.52
N PHE A 171 -24.28 7.09 -9.14
CA PHE A 171 -23.62 7.46 -10.40
C PHE A 171 -22.09 7.49 -10.26
N LEU A 172 -21.55 8.10 -9.18
CA LEU A 172 -20.11 8.13 -8.94
C LEU A 172 -19.53 6.73 -8.66
N HIS A 173 -20.29 5.85 -8.04
CA HIS A 173 -19.91 4.46 -7.86
C HIS A 173 -19.75 3.75 -9.20
N ASP A 174 -20.78 3.78 -10.05
CA ASP A 174 -20.76 3.16 -11.38
C ASP A 174 -19.68 3.77 -12.29
N GLN A 175 -19.57 5.11 -12.31
CA GLN A 175 -18.59 5.82 -13.12
C GLN A 175 -17.14 5.53 -12.70
N SER A 176 -16.92 4.97 -11.52
CA SER A 176 -15.58 4.76 -10.96
C SER A 176 -14.69 3.87 -11.83
N THR A 177 -15.27 2.97 -12.62
CA THR A 177 -14.55 2.06 -13.53
C THR A 177 -13.93 2.79 -14.72
N VAL A 178 -14.57 3.85 -15.21
CA VAL A 178 -14.13 4.67 -16.36
C VAL A 178 -13.52 6.02 -15.94
N GLY A 179 -13.57 6.35 -14.66
CA GLY A 179 -12.93 7.53 -14.06
C GLY A 179 -11.46 7.30 -13.71
N ALA A 180 -11.08 7.59 -12.47
CA ALA A 180 -9.70 7.45 -11.99
C ALA A 180 -9.11 6.04 -12.25
N SER A 181 -9.92 4.99 -12.19
CA SER A 181 -9.46 3.60 -12.43
C SER A 181 -8.91 3.42 -13.84
N ALA A 182 -9.58 3.94 -14.87
CA ALA A 182 -9.12 3.84 -16.25
C ALA A 182 -7.81 4.61 -16.50
N TRP A 183 -7.68 5.82 -15.95
CA TRP A 183 -6.44 6.61 -16.06
C TRP A 183 -5.27 5.96 -15.36
N ASN A 184 -5.53 5.28 -14.25
CA ASN A 184 -4.56 4.52 -13.50
C ASN A 184 -4.09 3.30 -14.29
N LYS A 185 -5.02 2.56 -14.89
CA LYS A 185 -4.71 1.41 -15.74
C LYS A 185 -3.86 1.84 -16.94
N LEU A 186 -4.25 2.92 -17.63
CA LEU A 186 -3.45 3.50 -18.72
C LEU A 186 -2.02 3.84 -18.28
N PHE A 187 -1.87 4.42 -17.08
CA PHE A 187 -0.54 4.73 -16.56
C PHE A 187 0.28 3.45 -16.30
N ASP A 188 -0.29 2.45 -15.66
CA ASP A 188 0.39 1.20 -15.33
C ASP A 188 0.78 0.43 -16.60
N GLU A 189 -0.10 0.32 -17.57
CA GLU A 189 0.17 -0.29 -18.88
C GLU A 189 1.27 0.46 -19.64
N THR A 190 1.22 1.79 -19.65
CA THR A 190 2.27 2.61 -20.25
C THR A 190 3.60 2.37 -19.58
N MET A 191 3.66 2.41 -18.26
CA MET A 191 4.90 2.20 -17.50
C MET A 191 5.48 0.80 -17.70
N ALA A 192 4.64 -0.22 -17.77
CA ALA A 192 5.06 -1.60 -18.03
C ALA A 192 5.62 -1.79 -19.45
N GLY A 193 5.09 -1.02 -20.42
CA GLY A 193 5.53 -1.06 -21.81
C GLY A 193 6.80 -0.24 -22.12
N LEU A 194 7.31 0.57 -21.17
CA LEU A 194 8.51 1.36 -21.41
C LEU A 194 9.77 0.49 -21.51
N SER A 195 10.60 0.81 -22.49
CA SER A 195 11.89 0.19 -22.76
C SER A 195 13.02 1.20 -22.72
N PHE A 196 14.14 0.84 -22.12
CA PHE A 196 15.27 1.75 -21.83
C PHE A 196 16.56 1.21 -22.43
N THR A 197 17.08 1.89 -23.45
CA THR A 197 18.41 1.59 -24.00
C THR A 197 19.47 2.25 -23.13
N VAL A 198 20.27 1.46 -22.45
CA VAL A 198 21.34 1.94 -21.56
C VAL A 198 22.68 1.62 -22.21
N PRO A 199 23.58 2.60 -22.44
CA PRO A 199 24.91 2.35 -22.94
C PRO A 199 25.65 1.30 -22.10
N GLY A 200 26.19 0.27 -22.76
CA GLY A 200 26.90 -0.84 -22.12
C GLY A 200 26.03 -2.03 -21.76
N GLU A 201 24.71 -1.96 -21.94
CA GLU A 201 23.82 -3.12 -21.84
C GLU A 201 23.56 -3.71 -23.24
N PRO A 202 23.55 -5.06 -23.38
CA PRO A 202 23.41 -5.72 -24.68
C PRO A 202 22.02 -5.55 -25.29
N GLU A 203 20.99 -5.41 -24.43
CA GLU A 203 19.60 -5.28 -24.83
C GLU A 203 18.91 -4.12 -24.08
N ALA A 204 17.79 -3.68 -24.61
CA ALA A 204 16.98 -2.68 -23.93
C ALA A 204 16.33 -3.28 -22.68
N LEU A 205 16.40 -2.53 -21.59
CA LEU A 205 15.95 -2.96 -20.27
C LEU A 205 14.52 -2.49 -20.00
N ASN A 206 13.81 -3.23 -19.15
CA ASN A 206 12.57 -2.74 -18.53
C ASN A 206 12.89 -1.71 -17.42
N LEU A 207 11.84 -1.10 -16.87
CA LEU A 207 11.98 -0.08 -15.85
C LEU A 207 12.71 -0.56 -14.58
N GLU A 208 12.38 -1.75 -14.06
CA GLU A 208 12.96 -2.25 -12.80
C GLU A 208 14.45 -2.58 -12.97
N ALA A 209 14.81 -3.23 -14.07
CA ALA A 209 16.21 -3.51 -14.39
C ALA A 209 17.01 -2.20 -14.53
N THR A 210 16.45 -1.18 -15.21
CA THR A 210 17.12 0.12 -15.36
C THR A 210 17.25 0.85 -14.01
N LEU A 211 16.23 0.77 -13.15
CA LEU A 211 16.29 1.35 -11.79
C LEU A 211 17.32 0.64 -10.91
N ASN A 212 17.50 -0.67 -11.07
CA ASN A 212 18.50 -1.42 -10.33
C ASN A 212 19.93 -0.97 -10.66
N LEU A 213 20.18 -0.55 -11.91
CA LEU A 213 21.47 0.01 -12.32
C LEU A 213 21.84 1.29 -11.55
N LEU A 214 20.88 2.04 -10.98
CA LEU A 214 21.16 3.18 -10.11
C LEU A 214 21.80 2.78 -8.76
N SER A 215 21.86 1.50 -8.44
CA SER A 215 22.49 0.94 -7.27
C SER A 215 23.78 0.18 -7.58
N GLU A 216 24.31 0.29 -8.81
CA GLU A 216 25.58 -0.32 -9.19
C GLU A 216 26.78 0.44 -8.58
N PRO A 217 27.89 -0.25 -8.27
CA PRO A 217 29.10 0.40 -7.76
C PRO A 217 29.71 1.40 -8.75
N GLU A 218 29.69 1.10 -10.04
CA GLU A 218 30.30 1.89 -11.10
C GLU A 218 29.48 3.14 -11.42
N ARG A 219 30.02 4.30 -11.10
CA ARG A 219 29.34 5.58 -11.31
C ARG A 219 28.91 5.84 -12.74
N PRO A 220 29.74 5.55 -13.79
CA PRO A 220 29.30 5.73 -15.19
C PRO A 220 28.06 4.90 -15.55
N ARG A 221 27.89 3.69 -15.02
CA ARG A 221 26.70 2.87 -15.25
C ARG A 221 25.46 3.49 -14.61
N ARG A 222 25.57 3.99 -13.39
CA ARG A 222 24.47 4.72 -12.72
C ARG A 222 24.06 5.96 -13.50
N GLU A 223 25.04 6.73 -13.99
CA GLU A 223 24.82 7.93 -14.81
C GLU A 223 24.14 7.59 -16.13
N ALA A 224 24.60 6.57 -16.84
CA ALA A 224 24.00 6.10 -18.09
C ALA A 224 22.54 5.66 -17.89
N ALA A 225 22.27 4.87 -16.86
CA ALA A 225 20.92 4.45 -16.51
C ALA A 225 20.01 5.66 -16.18
N ALA A 226 20.52 6.60 -15.43
CA ALA A 226 19.80 7.83 -15.10
C ALA A 226 19.43 8.64 -16.35
N HIS A 227 20.35 8.78 -17.31
CA HIS A 227 20.10 9.49 -18.57
C HIS A 227 19.09 8.73 -19.45
N ALA A 228 19.17 7.38 -19.53
CA ALA A 228 18.19 6.58 -20.25
C ALA A 228 16.77 6.76 -19.68
N LEU A 229 16.63 6.68 -18.35
CA LEU A 229 15.36 6.95 -17.66
C LEU A 229 14.82 8.36 -18.01
N ALA A 230 15.68 9.37 -17.96
CA ALA A 230 15.28 10.74 -18.29
C ALA A 230 14.80 10.90 -19.72
N GLY A 231 15.51 10.34 -20.68
CA GLY A 231 15.16 10.40 -22.10
C GLY A 231 13.78 9.82 -22.37
N VAL A 232 13.54 8.58 -21.93
CA VAL A 232 12.26 7.88 -22.13
C VAL A 232 11.11 8.58 -21.43
N PHE A 233 11.29 9.03 -20.18
CA PHE A 233 10.23 9.75 -19.47
C PHE A 233 9.95 11.12 -20.10
N SER A 234 10.97 11.83 -20.60
CA SER A 234 10.78 13.10 -21.29
C SER A 234 10.00 12.93 -22.59
N SER A 235 10.22 11.85 -23.32
CA SER A 235 9.46 11.52 -24.53
C SER A 235 7.97 11.28 -24.27
N ASN A 236 7.63 10.80 -23.07
CA ASN A 236 6.26 10.51 -22.63
C ASN A 236 5.65 11.60 -21.75
N ILE A 237 6.32 12.74 -21.56
CA ILE A 237 5.93 13.79 -20.61
C ILE A 237 4.51 14.29 -20.81
N LYS A 238 4.06 14.42 -22.07
CA LYS A 238 2.72 14.93 -22.40
C LYS A 238 1.63 13.98 -21.89
N LEU A 239 1.83 12.66 -22.04
CA LEU A 239 0.90 11.65 -21.53
C LEU A 239 0.82 11.70 -20.01
N PHE A 240 1.96 11.69 -19.33
CA PHE A 240 1.99 11.74 -17.87
C PHE A 240 1.40 13.04 -17.31
N ALA A 241 1.68 14.17 -17.94
CA ALA A 241 1.05 15.45 -17.56
C ALA A 241 -0.46 15.41 -17.75
N ARG A 242 -0.96 14.78 -18.83
CA ARG A 242 -2.39 14.61 -19.08
C ARG A 242 -3.03 13.76 -17.98
N VAL A 243 -2.45 12.60 -17.65
CA VAL A 243 -2.96 11.73 -16.57
C VAL A 243 -3.05 12.49 -15.25
N HIS A 244 -2.00 13.23 -14.86
CA HIS A 244 -2.01 14.03 -13.63
C HIS A 244 -3.07 15.12 -13.61
N ASN A 245 -3.15 15.89 -14.70
CA ASN A 245 -4.15 16.94 -14.82
C ASN A 245 -5.56 16.41 -14.74
N THR A 246 -5.82 15.26 -15.36
CA THR A 246 -7.15 14.64 -15.37
C THR A 246 -7.53 14.15 -13.98
N LEU A 247 -6.65 13.36 -13.31
CA LEU A 247 -6.91 12.85 -11.97
C LEU A 247 -7.05 13.97 -10.92
N ALA A 248 -6.22 15.02 -11.03
CA ALA A 248 -6.31 16.15 -10.11
C ALA A 248 -7.58 16.98 -10.36
N LYS A 249 -8.07 17.07 -11.63
CA LYS A 249 -9.31 17.76 -11.96
C LYS A 249 -10.55 16.96 -11.56
N GLU A 250 -10.55 15.64 -11.79
CA GLU A 250 -11.59 14.75 -11.30
C GLU A 250 -11.80 14.92 -9.79
N LYS A 251 -10.68 14.86 -9.04
CA LYS A 251 -10.73 15.08 -7.59
C LYS A 251 -11.23 16.47 -7.21
N GLU A 252 -10.83 17.53 -7.91
CA GLU A 252 -11.32 18.88 -7.67
C GLU A 252 -12.83 18.98 -7.87
N ILE A 253 -13.34 18.35 -8.94
CA ILE A 253 -14.79 18.33 -9.22
C ILE A 253 -15.51 17.62 -8.07
N GLU A 254 -15.07 16.43 -7.68
CA GLU A 254 -15.67 15.69 -6.57
C GLU A 254 -15.62 16.48 -5.26
N ASP A 255 -14.44 17.03 -4.88
CA ASP A 255 -14.27 17.83 -3.68
C ASP A 255 -15.21 19.04 -3.66
N ARG A 256 -15.39 19.71 -4.79
CA ARG A 256 -16.26 20.87 -4.91
C ARG A 256 -17.75 20.50 -4.75
N TRP A 257 -18.19 19.40 -5.38
CA TRP A 257 -19.54 18.90 -5.21
C TRP A 257 -19.82 18.46 -3.77
N ARG A 258 -18.86 17.80 -3.12
CA ARG A 258 -18.92 17.40 -1.71
C ARG A 258 -18.71 18.55 -0.74
N ARG A 259 -18.33 19.73 -1.20
CA ARG A 259 -17.98 20.90 -0.36
C ARG A 259 -16.82 20.59 0.60
N MET A 260 -15.86 19.78 0.19
CA MET A 260 -14.68 19.47 1.01
C MET A 260 -13.80 20.72 1.14
N PRO A 261 -13.37 21.11 2.37
CA PRO A 261 -12.60 22.32 2.61
C PRO A 261 -11.26 22.34 1.88
N THR A 262 -10.58 21.20 1.85
CA THR A 262 -9.26 21.03 1.24
C THR A 262 -9.17 19.75 0.42
N PRO A 263 -8.24 19.64 -0.55
CA PRO A 263 -8.01 18.41 -1.27
C PRO A 263 -7.60 17.23 -0.39
N GLN A 264 -7.06 17.50 0.79
CA GLN A 264 -6.60 16.50 1.75
C GLN A 264 -7.73 15.96 2.64
N THR A 265 -8.86 16.67 2.75
CA THR A 265 -9.95 16.33 3.69
C THR A 265 -10.38 14.88 3.56
N GLY A 266 -10.69 14.41 2.35
CA GLY A 266 -11.09 13.01 2.15
C GLY A 266 -10.01 12.00 2.57
N ARG A 267 -8.72 12.36 2.46
CA ARG A 267 -7.60 11.52 2.90
C ARG A 267 -7.47 11.52 4.43
N HIS A 268 -7.63 12.67 5.07
CA HIS A 268 -7.61 12.75 6.53
C HIS A 268 -8.73 11.90 7.14
N LEU A 269 -9.95 11.99 6.61
CA LEU A 269 -11.08 11.17 7.04
C LEU A 269 -10.83 9.67 6.83
N SER A 270 -10.29 9.27 5.68
CA SER A 270 -10.00 7.86 5.42
C SER A 270 -8.83 7.28 6.24
N ASN A 271 -7.95 8.15 6.73
CA ASN A 271 -6.80 7.79 7.56
C ASN A 271 -7.06 7.97 9.06
N ASP A 272 -8.27 8.42 9.42
CA ASP A 272 -8.67 8.67 10.82
C ASP A 272 -7.64 9.55 11.54
N VAL A 273 -7.35 10.74 10.95
CA VAL A 273 -6.33 11.66 11.46
C VAL A 273 -6.77 13.10 11.29
N GLU A 274 -6.52 13.92 12.31
CA GLU A 274 -6.81 15.34 12.29
C GLU A 274 -5.82 16.11 11.39
N PRO A 275 -6.31 17.13 10.65
CA PRO A 275 -5.45 17.95 9.78
C PRO A 275 -4.27 18.59 10.52
N GLU A 276 -4.46 19.01 11.76
CA GLU A 276 -3.46 19.66 12.61
C GLU A 276 -2.29 18.71 12.94
N VAL A 277 -2.56 17.43 13.14
CA VAL A 277 -1.54 16.39 13.38
C VAL A 277 -0.67 16.22 12.14
N VAL A 278 -1.30 16.17 10.95
CA VAL A 278 -0.58 16.06 9.68
C VAL A 278 0.29 17.28 9.41
N GLU A 279 -0.24 18.49 9.68
CA GLU A 279 0.52 19.73 9.49
C GLU A 279 1.66 19.87 10.50
N ALA A 280 1.45 19.48 11.77
CA ALA A 280 2.52 19.43 12.77
C ALA A 280 3.63 18.46 12.37
N LEU A 281 3.29 17.26 11.90
CA LEU A 281 4.26 16.28 11.39
C LEU A 281 5.04 16.85 10.18
N ARG A 282 4.33 17.42 9.22
CA ARG A 282 4.94 18.05 8.04
C ARG A 282 5.94 19.12 8.46
N ASN A 283 5.56 20.05 9.33
CA ASN A 283 6.39 21.15 9.78
C ASN A 283 7.63 20.66 10.55
N ALA A 284 7.47 19.68 11.44
CA ALA A 284 8.58 19.07 12.18
C ALA A 284 9.60 18.41 11.23
N VAL A 285 9.13 17.67 10.22
CA VAL A 285 10.02 16.99 9.27
C VAL A 285 10.74 17.98 8.36
N VAL A 286 10.04 19.02 7.86
CA VAL A 286 10.66 20.06 7.04
C VAL A 286 11.75 20.81 7.82
N ALA A 287 11.46 21.18 9.08
CA ALA A 287 12.45 21.82 9.95
C ALA A 287 13.67 20.94 10.25
N ALA A 288 13.50 19.62 10.16
CA ALA A 288 14.57 18.65 10.40
C ALA A 288 15.47 18.38 9.16
N TYR A 289 15.11 18.81 7.94
CA TYR A 289 15.86 18.55 6.71
C TYR A 289 17.37 18.86 6.85
N PRO A 290 17.81 20.03 7.37
CA PRO A 290 19.23 20.33 7.50
C PRO A 290 20.00 19.36 8.39
N LYS A 291 19.35 18.86 9.46
CA LYS A 291 19.94 17.95 10.43
C LYS A 291 19.93 16.49 9.99
N LEU A 292 19.00 16.12 9.09
CA LEU A 292 18.80 14.75 8.63
C LEU A 292 19.35 14.55 7.22
N SER A 293 18.55 14.87 6.20
CA SER A 293 18.89 14.54 4.81
C SER A 293 20.10 15.31 4.28
N HIS A 294 20.20 16.63 4.54
CA HIS A 294 21.34 17.43 4.06
C HIS A 294 22.64 16.93 4.67
N ARG A 295 22.66 16.72 5.99
CA ARG A 295 23.84 16.20 6.69
C ARG A 295 24.22 14.80 6.19
N TYR A 296 23.25 13.92 6.01
CA TYR A 296 23.51 12.57 5.53
C TYR A 296 24.08 12.56 4.11
N TYR A 297 23.48 13.30 3.19
CA TYR A 297 23.96 13.35 1.79
C TYR A 297 25.34 14.01 1.68
N ALA A 298 25.65 15.02 2.48
CA ALA A 298 26.98 15.57 2.57
C ALA A 298 28.01 14.55 3.08
N LEU A 299 27.64 13.73 4.07
CA LEU A 299 28.48 12.66 4.59
C LEU A 299 28.67 11.54 3.55
N LYS A 300 27.59 11.13 2.86
CA LYS A 300 27.65 10.13 1.79
C LYS A 300 28.54 10.59 0.63
N ALA A 301 28.48 11.87 0.23
CA ALA A 301 29.39 12.43 -0.77
C ALA A 301 30.86 12.23 -0.38
N LYS A 302 31.22 12.56 0.87
CA LYS A 302 32.58 12.34 1.39
C LYS A 302 32.98 10.85 1.35
N TRP A 303 32.09 9.94 1.72
CA TRP A 303 32.38 8.50 1.66
C TRP A 303 32.61 7.98 0.25
N LEU A 304 31.97 8.62 -0.75
CA LEU A 304 32.13 8.29 -2.17
C LEU A 304 33.28 9.07 -2.85
N GLY A 305 34.00 9.92 -2.10
CA GLY A 305 35.07 10.74 -2.65
C GLY A 305 34.59 11.84 -3.61
N LEU A 306 33.35 12.33 -3.41
CA LEU A 306 32.72 13.34 -4.24
C LEU A 306 32.55 14.65 -3.46
N ASP A 307 32.71 15.79 -4.16
CA ASP A 307 32.40 17.09 -3.57
C ASP A 307 30.92 17.22 -3.24
N ARG A 308 30.07 16.65 -4.12
CA ARG A 308 28.61 16.55 -3.92
C ARG A 308 28.03 15.39 -4.71
N LEU A 309 26.88 14.86 -4.23
CA LEU A 309 26.15 13.82 -4.93
C LEU A 309 25.39 14.40 -6.13
N GLN A 310 25.36 13.63 -7.21
CA GLN A 310 24.38 13.77 -8.26
C GLN A 310 23.17 12.86 -7.99
N VAL A 311 22.09 12.97 -8.78
CA VAL A 311 20.87 12.17 -8.57
C VAL A 311 21.14 10.67 -8.64
N TRP A 312 22.02 10.26 -9.52
CA TRP A 312 22.43 8.86 -9.70
C TRP A 312 23.39 8.36 -8.62
N ASP A 313 23.93 9.24 -7.78
CA ASP A 313 24.78 8.86 -6.66
C ASP A 313 23.98 8.60 -5.37
N ARG A 314 22.69 8.99 -5.32
CA ARG A 314 21.86 8.86 -4.12
C ARG A 314 21.74 7.42 -3.61
N ASN A 315 21.54 6.48 -4.53
CA ASN A 315 21.40 5.06 -4.22
C ASN A 315 22.72 4.28 -4.40
N ALA A 316 23.85 4.97 -4.66
CA ALA A 316 25.13 4.33 -4.82
C ALA A 316 25.51 3.53 -3.55
N PRO A 317 25.99 2.29 -3.68
CA PRO A 317 26.51 1.54 -2.55
C PRO A 317 27.76 2.21 -1.99
N LEU A 318 28.08 1.95 -0.72
CA LEU A 318 29.32 2.44 -0.14
C LEU A 318 30.51 1.63 -0.66
N PRO A 319 31.72 2.24 -0.81
CA PRO A 319 32.89 1.58 -1.43
C PRO A 319 33.38 0.30 -0.74
N MET A 320 32.90 0.03 0.47
CA MET A 320 33.28 -1.14 1.29
C MET A 320 32.23 -2.24 1.28
N GLU A 321 31.18 -2.11 0.44
CA GLU A 321 30.09 -3.09 0.38
C GLU A 321 30.55 -4.35 -0.36
N GLU A 322 30.77 -5.44 0.38
CA GLU A 322 30.91 -6.74 -0.22
C GLU A 322 29.57 -7.22 -0.78
N LYS A 323 29.58 -7.81 -1.98
CA LYS A 323 28.39 -8.38 -2.61
C LYS A 323 28.00 -9.68 -1.88
N ARG A 324 27.42 -9.57 -0.70
CA ARG A 324 26.85 -10.73 -0.01
C ARG A 324 25.46 -11.01 -0.57
N VAL A 325 25.30 -12.21 -1.11
CA VAL A 325 23.99 -12.74 -1.52
C VAL A 325 23.45 -13.57 -0.36
N ILE A 326 22.26 -13.20 0.13
CA ILE A 326 21.54 -13.93 1.19
C ILE A 326 20.54 -14.85 0.49
N GLY A 327 20.72 -16.16 0.63
CA GLY A 327 19.80 -17.16 0.06
C GLY A 327 18.44 -17.12 0.76
N TRP A 328 17.41 -17.66 0.10
CA TRP A 328 16.04 -17.64 0.61
C TRP A 328 15.89 -18.35 1.97
N ALA A 329 16.55 -19.49 2.14
CA ALA A 329 16.52 -20.24 3.40
C ALA A 329 17.14 -19.43 4.57
N GLU A 330 18.24 -18.70 4.32
CA GLU A 330 18.86 -17.81 5.30
C GLU A 330 17.96 -16.62 5.63
N ALA A 331 17.32 -16.03 4.60
CA ALA A 331 16.37 -14.93 4.80
C ALA A 331 15.17 -15.36 5.66
N ARG A 332 14.58 -16.54 5.35
CA ARG A 332 13.51 -17.15 6.15
C ARG A 332 13.93 -17.30 7.62
N ALA A 333 15.06 -17.95 7.86
CA ALA A 333 15.57 -18.17 9.22
C ALA A 333 15.80 -16.85 9.94
N THR A 334 16.44 -15.88 9.27
CA THR A 334 16.73 -14.55 9.85
C THR A 334 15.47 -13.84 10.30
N VAL A 335 14.41 -13.84 9.48
CA VAL A 335 13.14 -13.15 9.79
C VAL A 335 12.40 -13.88 10.90
N LEU A 336 12.21 -15.20 10.78
CA LEU A 336 11.49 -15.99 11.80
C LEU A 336 12.16 -15.94 13.17
N ASP A 337 13.49 -16.07 13.23
CA ASP A 337 14.25 -15.94 14.46
C ASP A 337 14.18 -14.51 15.04
N SER A 338 14.15 -13.48 14.19
CA SER A 338 13.99 -12.10 14.64
C SER A 338 12.62 -11.90 15.30
N TYR A 339 11.57 -12.46 14.72
CA TYR A 339 10.22 -12.42 15.24
C TYR A 339 10.09 -13.22 16.54
N ALA A 340 10.62 -14.44 16.58
CA ALA A 340 10.63 -15.30 17.75
C ALA A 340 11.38 -14.68 18.94
N SER A 341 12.44 -13.88 18.67
CA SER A 341 13.19 -13.16 19.70
C SER A 341 12.37 -12.10 20.44
N PHE A 342 11.29 -11.61 19.82
CA PHE A 342 10.33 -10.69 20.43
C PHE A 342 9.17 -11.47 21.08
N ALA A 343 8.50 -12.32 20.30
CA ALA A 343 7.42 -13.18 20.76
C ALA A 343 7.35 -14.43 19.86
N PRO A 344 7.40 -15.66 20.42
CA PRO A 344 7.30 -16.89 19.63
C PRO A 344 6.05 -16.91 18.75
N GLU A 345 4.91 -16.40 19.24
CA GLU A 345 3.63 -16.35 18.54
C GLU A 345 3.70 -15.51 17.26
N MET A 346 4.56 -14.47 17.21
CA MET A 346 4.77 -13.68 16.02
C MET A 346 5.45 -14.49 14.91
N ALA A 347 6.40 -15.34 15.28
CA ALA A 347 7.04 -16.27 14.34
C ALA A 347 6.09 -17.37 13.89
N ASP A 348 5.26 -17.92 14.81
CA ASP A 348 4.25 -18.94 14.48
C ASP A 348 3.19 -18.41 13.50
N LEU A 349 2.82 -17.14 13.63
CA LEU A 349 1.95 -16.48 12.66
C LEU A 349 2.62 -16.23 11.30
N ALA A 350 3.93 -16.01 11.26
CA ALA A 350 4.68 -15.75 10.03
C ALA A 350 5.10 -17.04 9.30
N ALA A 351 5.37 -18.14 10.00
CA ALA A 351 5.89 -19.38 9.41
C ALA A 351 5.00 -19.95 8.28
N PRO A 352 3.65 -19.99 8.38
CA PRO A 352 2.80 -20.50 7.30
C PRO A 352 2.95 -19.78 5.97
N PHE A 353 3.38 -18.52 5.95
CA PHE A 353 3.63 -17.78 4.72
C PHE A 353 4.72 -18.45 3.86
N PHE A 354 5.74 -19.01 4.52
CA PHE A 354 6.81 -19.75 3.84
C PHE A 354 6.42 -21.18 3.46
N ASP A 355 5.60 -21.82 4.27
CA ASP A 355 5.34 -23.25 4.17
C ASP A 355 4.15 -23.58 3.26
N LYS A 356 3.26 -22.62 2.98
CA LYS A 356 1.98 -22.85 2.31
C LYS A 356 1.80 -22.10 0.99
N GLY A 357 2.89 -21.58 0.38
CA GLY A 357 2.79 -20.86 -0.89
C GLY A 357 2.05 -19.52 -0.78
N TRP A 358 2.18 -18.81 0.33
CA TRP A 358 1.55 -17.50 0.52
C TRP A 358 2.49 -16.34 0.14
N ILE A 359 3.71 -16.65 -0.27
CA ILE A 359 4.71 -15.68 -0.75
C ILE A 359 5.01 -15.94 -2.22
N ASP A 360 5.05 -14.87 -3.02
CA ASP A 360 5.61 -14.85 -4.36
C ASP A 360 6.88 -13.99 -4.34
N ALA A 361 8.06 -14.60 -4.36
CA ALA A 361 9.33 -13.94 -4.16
C ALA A 361 10.16 -13.74 -5.44
N GLY A 362 9.97 -14.58 -6.46
CA GLY A 362 10.80 -14.58 -7.67
C GLY A 362 10.64 -13.33 -8.54
N VAL A 363 11.77 -12.82 -9.06
CA VAL A 363 11.74 -11.77 -10.09
C VAL A 363 11.53 -12.43 -11.44
N ARG A 364 10.53 -11.95 -12.20
CA ARG A 364 10.25 -12.46 -13.56
C ARG A 364 9.62 -11.39 -14.44
N PRO A 365 9.73 -11.53 -15.79
CA PRO A 365 9.08 -10.59 -16.72
C PRO A 365 7.57 -10.49 -16.48
N GLY A 366 7.05 -9.28 -16.57
CA GLY A 366 5.62 -9.00 -16.40
C GLY A 366 5.11 -8.98 -14.96
N LYS A 367 5.86 -9.49 -13.97
CA LYS A 367 5.47 -9.40 -12.57
C LYS A 367 5.39 -7.94 -12.10
N ALA A 368 4.42 -7.65 -11.27
CA ALA A 368 4.28 -6.33 -10.67
C ALA A 368 5.55 -5.95 -9.88
N PRO A 369 6.06 -4.73 -10.03
CA PRO A 369 7.26 -4.28 -9.34
C PRO A 369 6.96 -3.89 -7.87
N GLY A 370 8.01 -3.92 -7.02
CA GLY A 370 7.93 -3.59 -5.59
C GLY A 370 7.56 -4.78 -4.73
N ALA A 371 6.97 -4.52 -3.56
CA ALA A 371 6.50 -5.50 -2.60
C ALA A 371 5.17 -5.04 -1.98
N PHE A 372 4.37 -5.97 -1.50
CA PHE A 372 3.15 -5.70 -0.74
C PHE A 372 2.66 -6.95 0.01
N ALA A 373 1.90 -6.74 1.09
CA ALA A 373 1.06 -7.74 1.71
C ALA A 373 -0.42 -7.44 1.38
N HIS A 374 -1.14 -8.41 0.82
CA HIS A 374 -2.55 -8.30 0.48
C HIS A 374 -3.40 -9.07 1.49
N PRO A 375 -4.32 -8.42 2.22
CA PRO A 375 -5.07 -9.05 3.32
C PRO A 375 -6.06 -10.13 2.87
N THR A 376 -6.50 -10.10 1.60
CA THR A 376 -7.63 -10.87 1.08
C THR A 376 -8.94 -10.57 1.85
N VAL A 377 -9.57 -11.62 2.38
CA VAL A 377 -10.75 -11.56 3.23
C VAL A 377 -10.47 -12.29 4.55
N THR A 378 -11.27 -12.03 5.58
CA THR A 378 -11.00 -12.55 6.92
C THR A 378 -11.07 -14.08 7.05
N GLU A 379 -11.78 -14.74 6.13
CA GLU A 379 -11.92 -16.21 6.08
C GLU A 379 -10.73 -16.90 5.40
N VAL A 380 -9.88 -16.13 4.69
CA VAL A 380 -8.68 -16.62 4.02
C VAL A 380 -7.45 -15.96 4.67
N HIS A 381 -6.27 -16.25 4.22
CA HIS A 381 -5.03 -15.67 4.72
C HIS A 381 -4.51 -14.58 3.79
N PRO A 382 -3.64 -13.67 4.29
CA PRO A 382 -2.95 -12.72 3.44
C PRO A 382 -1.95 -13.38 2.50
N TYR A 383 -1.67 -12.70 1.37
CA TYR A 383 -0.60 -13.05 0.44
C TYR A 383 0.46 -11.95 0.39
N VAL A 384 1.74 -12.36 0.31
CA VAL A 384 2.89 -11.45 0.23
C VAL A 384 3.54 -11.53 -1.14
N MET A 385 3.80 -10.39 -1.78
CA MET A 385 4.58 -10.29 -3.00
C MET A 385 5.90 -9.58 -2.73
N LEU A 386 6.99 -10.12 -3.29
CA LEU A 386 8.33 -9.57 -3.26
C LEU A 386 8.97 -9.65 -4.64
N ASN A 387 10.04 -8.88 -4.84
CA ASN A 387 11.01 -9.06 -5.92
C ASN A 387 12.39 -9.26 -5.27
N TYR A 388 12.67 -10.48 -4.83
CA TYR A 388 13.82 -10.85 -4.02
C TYR A 388 15.07 -11.08 -4.88
N LEU A 389 16.15 -10.36 -4.58
CA LEU A 389 17.45 -10.44 -5.28
C LEU A 389 18.61 -10.82 -4.33
N GLY A 390 18.32 -11.17 -3.07
CA GLY A 390 19.31 -11.62 -2.09
C GLY A 390 20.12 -10.51 -1.42
N LYS A 391 19.71 -9.26 -1.52
CA LYS A 391 20.35 -8.15 -0.82
C LYS A 391 19.88 -8.08 0.65
N PRO A 392 20.70 -7.56 1.58
CA PRO A 392 20.25 -7.34 2.97
C PRO A 392 18.96 -6.53 3.08
N ARG A 393 18.78 -5.58 2.16
CA ARG A 393 17.53 -4.79 2.06
C ARG A 393 16.33 -5.65 1.71
N ASP A 394 16.48 -6.67 0.87
CA ASP A 394 15.37 -7.54 0.47
C ASP A 394 14.90 -8.41 1.64
N VAL A 395 15.82 -8.78 2.54
CA VAL A 395 15.47 -9.45 3.81
C VAL A 395 14.68 -8.52 4.73
N MET A 396 15.05 -7.24 4.80
CA MET A 396 14.28 -6.24 5.56
C MET A 396 12.91 -6.00 4.93
N THR A 397 12.82 -5.97 3.58
CA THR A 397 11.54 -5.88 2.86
C THR A 397 10.66 -7.10 3.14
N LEU A 398 11.22 -8.31 3.13
CA LEU A 398 10.51 -9.54 3.50
C LEU A 398 9.93 -9.43 4.92
N ALA A 399 10.75 -8.98 5.88
CA ALA A 399 10.28 -8.76 7.25
C ALA A 399 9.22 -7.67 7.35
N HIS A 400 9.30 -6.62 6.54
CA HIS A 400 8.31 -5.57 6.46
C HIS A 400 6.96 -6.12 6.00
N GLU A 401 6.93 -6.81 4.86
CA GLU A 401 5.67 -7.35 4.31
C GLU A 401 5.07 -8.46 5.19
N LEU A 402 5.92 -9.28 5.81
CA LEU A 402 5.45 -10.27 6.80
C LEU A 402 4.90 -9.61 8.06
N GLY A 403 5.42 -8.44 8.46
CA GLY A 403 4.85 -7.65 9.55
C GLY A 403 3.41 -7.24 9.26
N HIS A 404 3.12 -6.80 8.03
CA HIS A 404 1.75 -6.59 7.57
C HIS A 404 0.93 -7.88 7.60
N GLY A 405 1.50 -8.98 7.07
CA GLY A 405 0.82 -10.28 7.04
C GLY A 405 0.43 -10.79 8.44
N VAL A 406 1.31 -10.68 9.41
CA VAL A 406 1.03 -11.03 10.82
C VAL A 406 -0.08 -10.13 11.39
N HIS A 407 -0.01 -8.81 11.16
CA HIS A 407 -1.04 -7.88 11.60
C HIS A 407 -2.41 -8.24 11.00
N GLN A 408 -2.47 -8.50 9.70
CA GLN A 408 -3.70 -8.87 8.99
C GLN A 408 -4.29 -10.19 9.53
N ARG A 409 -3.45 -11.17 9.84
CA ARG A 409 -3.90 -12.43 10.48
C ARG A 409 -4.46 -12.22 11.90
N LEU A 410 -3.84 -11.34 12.68
CA LEU A 410 -4.33 -10.97 14.00
C LEU A 410 -5.63 -10.15 13.96
N ALA A 411 -5.81 -9.34 12.92
CA ALA A 411 -7.02 -8.54 12.72
C ALA A 411 -8.21 -9.36 12.20
N ALA A 412 -7.98 -10.44 11.44
CA ALA A 412 -9.03 -11.23 10.79
C ALA A 412 -10.16 -11.71 11.74
N PRO A 413 -9.90 -12.14 12.99
CA PRO A 413 -10.97 -12.52 13.92
C PRO A 413 -11.93 -11.39 14.30
N GLN A 414 -11.61 -10.14 13.97
CA GLN A 414 -12.50 -9.00 14.19
C GLN A 414 -13.67 -8.94 13.20
N GLY A 415 -13.63 -9.67 12.10
CA GLY A 415 -14.63 -9.64 11.01
C GLY A 415 -14.31 -8.60 9.94
N GLU A 416 -14.97 -8.69 8.78
CA GLU A 416 -14.65 -7.88 7.59
C GLU A 416 -14.71 -6.38 7.86
N MET A 417 -15.71 -5.91 8.58
CA MET A 417 -15.90 -4.49 8.84
C MET A 417 -14.85 -3.90 9.79
N LEU A 418 -14.26 -4.71 10.66
CA LEU A 418 -13.33 -4.26 11.70
C LEU A 418 -11.86 -4.65 11.44
N ALA A 419 -11.59 -5.61 10.56
CA ALA A 419 -10.23 -6.08 10.29
C ALA A 419 -9.37 -5.09 9.48
N SER A 420 -10.01 -4.17 8.75
CA SER A 420 -9.29 -3.19 7.92
C SER A 420 -8.60 -2.13 8.77
N THR A 421 -7.33 -1.86 8.44
CA THR A 421 -6.47 -0.92 9.18
C THR A 421 -6.25 0.37 8.36
N PRO A 422 -6.44 1.58 8.92
CA PRO A 422 -6.10 2.83 8.24
C PRO A 422 -4.59 2.92 8.00
N LEU A 423 -4.19 3.64 6.94
CA LEU A 423 -2.78 3.74 6.54
C LEU A 423 -1.88 4.34 7.63
N THR A 424 -2.43 5.21 8.47
CA THR A 424 -1.71 5.80 9.62
C THR A 424 -1.22 4.78 10.64
N LEU A 425 -1.88 3.62 10.72
CA LEU A 425 -1.54 2.54 11.66
C LEU A 425 -0.93 1.32 10.96
N ALA A 426 -1.17 1.15 9.67
CA ALA A 426 -0.76 -0.04 8.93
C ALA A 426 0.76 -0.30 9.02
N GLU A 427 1.58 0.75 8.93
CA GLU A 427 3.03 0.64 8.94
C GLU A 427 3.63 0.36 10.33
N THR A 428 2.85 0.41 11.39
CA THR A 428 3.35 0.14 12.75
C THR A 428 3.89 -1.28 12.88
N ALA A 429 3.15 -2.27 12.38
CA ALA A 429 3.55 -3.67 12.46
C ALA A 429 4.69 -4.00 11.48
N SER A 430 4.64 -3.46 10.26
CA SER A 430 5.65 -3.69 9.23
C SER A 430 7.01 -3.11 9.60
N VAL A 431 7.05 -1.84 10.04
CA VAL A 431 8.29 -1.18 10.49
C VAL A 431 8.84 -1.84 11.76
N PHE A 432 7.96 -2.34 12.64
CA PHE A 432 8.38 -3.08 13.82
C PHE A 432 9.09 -4.39 13.44
N GLY A 433 8.50 -5.20 12.57
CA GLY A 433 9.11 -6.44 12.06
C GLY A 433 10.44 -6.20 11.34
N GLU A 434 10.48 -5.14 10.51
CA GLU A 434 11.70 -4.68 9.85
C GLU A 434 12.78 -4.29 10.86
N MET A 435 12.43 -3.56 11.94
CA MET A 435 13.39 -3.13 12.95
C MET A 435 13.95 -4.30 13.77
N LEU A 436 13.13 -5.31 14.10
CA LEU A 436 13.61 -6.54 14.75
C LEU A 436 14.66 -7.23 13.89
N THR A 437 14.38 -7.38 12.60
CA THR A 437 15.29 -8.01 11.63
C THR A 437 16.57 -7.19 11.43
N PHE A 438 16.44 -5.86 11.32
CA PHE A 438 17.60 -4.97 11.24
C PHE A 438 18.52 -5.10 12.46
N ARG A 439 17.96 -5.12 13.68
CA ARG A 439 18.75 -5.29 14.92
C ARG A 439 19.50 -6.62 14.93
N ARG A 440 18.89 -7.70 14.44
CA ARG A 440 19.53 -9.01 14.32
C ARG A 440 20.67 -8.97 13.31
N LEU A 441 20.45 -8.43 12.12
CA LEU A 441 21.50 -8.27 11.10
C LEU A 441 22.66 -7.41 11.64
N LEU A 442 22.37 -6.32 12.33
CA LEU A 442 23.39 -5.45 12.93
C LEU A 442 24.18 -6.14 14.05
N ALA A 443 23.54 -6.98 14.86
CA ALA A 443 24.22 -7.78 15.89
C ALA A 443 25.11 -8.86 15.29
N GLY A 444 24.74 -9.42 14.14
CA GLY A 444 25.54 -10.40 13.39
C GLY A 444 26.70 -9.80 12.58
N ALA A 445 26.76 -8.47 12.44
CA ALA A 445 27.85 -7.80 11.73
C ALA A 445 29.17 -7.93 12.49
N THR A 446 30.16 -8.56 11.84
CA THR A 446 31.44 -8.91 12.47
C THR A 446 32.48 -7.82 12.32
N THR A 447 32.36 -6.93 11.35
CA THR A 447 33.32 -5.86 11.08
C THR A 447 32.70 -4.46 11.22
N PRO A 448 33.52 -3.44 11.55
CA PRO A 448 33.07 -2.04 11.56
C PRO A 448 32.53 -1.59 10.19
N ALA A 449 33.04 -2.14 9.10
CA ALA A 449 32.58 -1.85 7.72
C ALA A 449 31.16 -2.34 7.50
N GLU A 450 30.84 -3.61 7.81
CA GLU A 450 29.49 -4.18 7.75
C GLU A 450 28.49 -3.37 8.59
N ARG A 451 28.86 -3.05 9.84
CA ARG A 451 28.03 -2.22 10.71
C ARG A 451 27.74 -0.86 10.11
N LYS A 452 28.74 -0.21 9.50
CA LYS A 452 28.58 1.09 8.84
C LYS A 452 27.61 1.00 7.66
N ILE A 453 27.74 -0.03 6.83
CA ILE A 453 26.88 -0.27 5.66
C ILE A 453 25.42 -0.47 6.09
N LEU A 454 25.18 -1.35 7.08
CA LEU A 454 23.83 -1.60 7.61
C LEU A 454 23.21 -0.32 8.21
N LEU A 455 23.97 0.42 9.00
CA LEU A 455 23.50 1.69 9.59
C LEU A 455 23.22 2.75 8.54
N ALA A 456 24.10 2.89 7.55
CA ALA A 456 23.90 3.84 6.44
C ALA A 456 22.64 3.47 5.62
N GLY A 457 22.45 2.19 5.29
CA GLY A 457 21.26 1.69 4.62
C GLY A 457 19.98 2.01 5.42
N LYS A 458 20.00 1.76 6.74
CA LYS A 458 18.84 2.07 7.60
C LYS A 458 18.52 3.57 7.65
N VAL A 459 19.56 4.42 7.73
CA VAL A 459 19.36 5.88 7.67
C VAL A 459 18.77 6.30 6.32
N GLU A 460 19.23 5.71 5.22
CA GLU A 460 18.67 5.98 3.88
C GLU A 460 17.20 5.56 3.80
N ASP A 461 16.84 4.39 4.35
CA ASP A 461 15.45 3.95 4.39
C ASP A 461 14.57 4.88 5.23
N MET A 462 15.04 5.33 6.39
CA MET A 462 14.34 6.32 7.21
C MET A 462 14.17 7.67 6.48
N ILE A 463 15.20 8.17 5.79
CA ILE A 463 15.10 9.37 4.96
C ILE A 463 14.08 9.16 3.83
N ASN A 464 14.10 8.01 3.17
CA ASN A 464 13.16 7.68 2.11
C ASN A 464 11.71 7.53 2.63
N THR A 465 11.53 7.00 3.81
CA THR A 465 10.22 6.76 4.41
C THR A 465 9.61 8.04 4.98
N VAL A 466 10.39 8.86 5.69
CA VAL A 466 9.87 10.06 6.36
C VAL A 466 10.05 11.31 5.48
N VAL A 467 11.30 11.67 5.23
CA VAL A 467 11.65 12.97 4.62
C VAL A 467 11.15 13.06 3.17
N ARG A 468 11.34 12.01 2.39
CA ARG A 468 10.88 11.96 1.00
C ARG A 468 9.35 11.93 0.89
N GLN A 469 8.66 11.27 1.82
CA GLN A 469 7.20 11.22 1.78
C GLN A 469 6.57 12.59 2.07
N ILE A 470 7.13 13.34 3.00
CA ILE A 470 6.69 14.73 3.27
C ILE A 470 6.94 15.63 2.06
N ALA A 471 8.06 15.47 1.35
CA ALA A 471 8.30 16.22 0.12
C ALA A 471 7.29 15.88 -0.99
N PHE A 472 6.81 14.63 -1.08
CA PHE A 472 5.72 14.26 -1.98
C PHE A 472 4.38 14.83 -1.54
N TYR A 473 4.07 14.79 -0.27
CA TYR A 473 2.88 15.43 0.28
C TYR A 473 2.83 16.93 -0.07
N ASP A 474 3.93 17.66 0.14
CA ASP A 474 4.06 19.06 -0.24
C ASP A 474 3.87 19.31 -1.73
N PHE A 475 4.43 18.42 -2.55
CA PHE A 475 4.24 18.50 -4.01
C PHE A 475 2.76 18.31 -4.38
N GLU A 476 2.10 17.30 -3.84
CA GLU A 476 0.69 17.02 -4.13
C GLU A 476 -0.22 18.15 -3.65
N CYS A 477 0.02 18.72 -2.47
CA CYS A 477 -0.71 19.88 -2.00
C CYS A 477 -0.61 21.06 -2.98
N LYS A 478 0.61 21.36 -3.45
CA LYS A 478 0.86 22.42 -4.44
C LYS A 478 0.25 22.12 -5.81
N LEU A 479 0.28 20.85 -6.23
CA LEU A 479 -0.32 20.40 -7.48
C LEU A 479 -1.84 20.57 -7.46
N HIS A 480 -2.51 20.11 -6.42
CA HIS A 480 -3.95 20.22 -6.30
C HIS A 480 -4.41 21.68 -6.18
N ALA A 481 -3.70 22.50 -5.40
CA ALA A 481 -3.99 23.93 -5.30
C ALA A 481 -3.87 24.61 -6.67
N ALA A 482 -2.76 24.39 -7.39
CA ALA A 482 -2.55 25.00 -8.68
C ALA A 482 -3.53 24.50 -9.75
N ARG A 483 -3.96 23.23 -9.70
CA ARG A 483 -4.92 22.67 -10.66
C ARG A 483 -6.33 23.24 -10.52
N ARG A 484 -6.67 23.81 -9.37
CA ARG A 484 -7.92 24.57 -9.18
C ARG A 484 -7.96 25.84 -10.03
N GLU A 485 -6.81 26.48 -10.24
CA GLU A 485 -6.67 27.71 -11.03
C GLU A 485 -6.62 27.45 -12.54
N GLY A 486 -6.22 26.25 -12.97
CA GLY A 486 -6.13 25.90 -14.38
C GLY A 486 -5.41 24.60 -14.68
N GLU A 487 -5.29 24.25 -15.97
CA GLU A 487 -4.49 23.11 -16.43
C GLU A 487 -3.00 23.41 -16.27
N LEU A 488 -2.25 22.43 -15.78
CA LEU A 488 -0.81 22.56 -15.56
C LEU A 488 -0.02 22.06 -16.76
N THR A 489 0.90 22.86 -17.27
CA THR A 489 1.85 22.41 -18.28
C THR A 489 2.84 21.39 -17.69
N PRO A 490 3.51 20.57 -18.53
CA PRO A 490 4.61 19.74 -18.06
C PRO A 490 5.68 20.50 -17.29
N GLU A 491 5.96 21.74 -17.69
CA GLU A 491 6.94 22.61 -17.02
C GLU A 491 6.44 23.08 -15.65
N ASP A 492 5.16 23.43 -15.50
CA ASP A 492 4.55 23.77 -14.21
C ASP A 492 4.66 22.62 -13.21
N LEU A 493 4.39 21.39 -13.67
CA LEU A 493 4.53 20.18 -12.86
C LEU A 493 5.99 19.95 -12.46
N ARG A 494 6.92 20.16 -13.41
CA ARG A 494 8.35 20.05 -13.18
C ARG A 494 8.83 21.04 -12.11
N VAL A 495 8.51 22.31 -12.23
CA VAL A 495 8.96 23.37 -11.31
C VAL A 495 8.46 23.11 -9.89
N ARG A 496 7.20 22.71 -9.71
CA ARG A 496 6.62 22.42 -8.39
C ARG A 496 7.25 21.21 -7.73
N LEU A 497 7.50 20.15 -8.50
CA LEU A 497 8.19 18.97 -8.01
C LEU A 497 9.65 19.30 -7.64
N HIS A 498 10.31 20.13 -8.42
CA HIS A 498 11.69 20.55 -8.16
C HIS A 498 11.86 21.30 -6.85
N ALA A 499 10.94 22.21 -6.53
CA ALA A 499 11.04 23.02 -5.31
C ALA A 499 11.08 22.10 -4.07
N GLY A 500 10.13 21.17 -3.93
CA GLY A 500 10.09 20.25 -2.79
C GLY A 500 11.31 19.33 -2.70
N LEU A 501 11.85 18.90 -3.85
CA LEU A 501 13.00 18.00 -3.88
C LEU A 501 14.34 18.67 -3.63
N ARG A 502 14.50 19.90 -4.13
CA ARG A 502 15.67 20.71 -3.85
C ARG A 502 15.79 21.00 -2.36
N ASP A 503 14.68 21.35 -1.73
CA ASP A 503 14.63 21.63 -0.30
C ASP A 503 14.97 20.37 0.51
N LEU A 504 14.42 19.22 0.12
CA LEU A 504 14.73 17.91 0.71
C LEU A 504 16.20 17.52 0.65
N LEU A 505 16.82 17.70 -0.52
CA LEU A 505 18.16 17.17 -0.78
C LEU A 505 19.27 18.15 -0.42
N GLY A 506 18.95 19.41 -0.11
CA GLY A 506 19.95 20.48 0.09
C GLY A 506 20.81 20.71 -1.15
N LEU A 507 20.30 20.40 -2.32
CA LEU A 507 21.05 20.46 -3.58
C LEU A 507 20.88 21.83 -4.25
N TYR A 508 21.98 22.40 -4.70
CA TYR A 508 22.06 23.71 -5.36
C TYR A 508 21.38 23.74 -6.75
N PRO A 509 21.09 24.95 -7.32
CA PRO A 509 20.24 25.17 -8.51
C PRO A 509 20.68 24.51 -9.80
N ALA A 510 21.92 24.00 -9.88
CA ALA A 510 22.46 23.36 -11.10
C ALA A 510 21.92 21.95 -11.36
N PHE A 511 21.07 21.45 -10.48
CA PHE A 511 20.48 20.14 -10.60
C PHE A 511 19.26 20.17 -11.52
N ARG A 512 19.35 19.55 -12.69
CA ARG A 512 18.18 19.23 -13.52
C ARG A 512 17.63 17.89 -13.04
N PRO A 513 16.59 17.82 -12.21
CA PRO A 513 16.02 16.54 -11.78
C PRO A 513 15.29 15.89 -12.92
N PHE A 514 15.27 14.58 -12.90
CA PHE A 514 14.45 13.75 -13.75
C PHE A 514 12.98 13.93 -13.35
N PRO A 515 12.15 14.60 -14.17
CA PRO A 515 10.82 15.03 -13.74
C PRO A 515 9.88 13.89 -13.40
N LEU A 516 10.11 12.68 -13.91
CA LEU A 516 9.06 11.68 -14.07
C LEU A 516 9.24 10.40 -13.29
N LEU A 517 10.44 10.06 -12.84
CA LEU A 517 10.64 8.85 -12.02
C LEU A 517 9.84 8.88 -10.71
N ARG A 518 9.46 10.06 -10.25
CA ARG A 518 8.73 10.29 -9.00
C ARG A 518 7.23 10.48 -9.18
N LEU A 519 6.77 10.84 -10.38
CA LEU A 519 5.36 10.80 -10.74
C LEU A 519 4.78 9.38 -10.58
N ARG A 520 5.59 8.34 -10.83
CA ARG A 520 5.22 6.95 -10.59
C ARG A 520 4.84 6.67 -9.14
N LEU A 521 5.58 7.20 -8.16
CA LEU A 521 5.29 6.95 -6.75
C LEU A 521 4.03 7.67 -6.28
N CYS A 522 3.78 8.89 -6.75
CA CYS A 522 2.56 9.63 -6.45
C CYS A 522 1.33 8.97 -7.08
N LEU A 523 1.41 8.54 -8.34
CA LEU A 523 0.33 7.84 -9.04
C LEU A 523 0.11 6.45 -8.45
N ARG A 524 1.16 5.67 -8.22
CA ARG A 524 1.04 4.31 -7.68
C ARG A 524 0.40 4.27 -6.30
N ARG A 525 0.69 5.24 -5.42
CA ARG A 525 -0.02 5.37 -4.14
C ARG A 525 -1.49 5.70 -4.32
N ARG A 526 -1.86 6.54 -5.30
CA ARG A 526 -3.27 6.81 -5.59
C ARG A 526 -4.00 5.61 -6.19
N VAL A 527 -3.30 4.80 -7.00
CA VAL A 527 -3.88 3.66 -7.73
C VAL A 527 -3.99 2.43 -6.84
N GLY A 528 -2.91 2.01 -6.23
CA GLY A 528 -2.92 0.88 -5.30
C GLY A 528 -3.82 1.14 -4.09
N GLU A 529 -3.84 2.39 -3.62
CA GLU A 529 -4.64 2.81 -2.47
C GLU A 529 -6.12 3.04 -2.82
N ARG A 530 -6.49 3.46 -4.04
CA ARG A 530 -7.91 3.62 -4.40
C ARG A 530 -8.57 2.30 -4.80
N ALA A 531 -7.90 1.42 -5.52
CA ALA A 531 -8.38 0.07 -5.77
C ALA A 531 -8.39 -0.78 -4.48
N LEU A 532 -7.37 -0.63 -3.65
CA LEU A 532 -7.28 -1.28 -2.34
C LEU A 532 -8.06 -0.52 -1.24
N CYS A 533 -8.25 0.82 -1.28
CA CYS A 533 -9.07 1.55 -0.30
C CYS A 533 -10.57 1.47 -0.58
N ARG A 534 -11.02 1.20 -1.81
CA ARG A 534 -12.43 0.85 -2.04
C ARG A 534 -12.73 -0.58 -1.60
N LEU A 535 -11.75 -1.49 -1.68
CA LEU A 535 -11.79 -2.82 -1.07
C LEU A 535 -11.37 -2.82 0.42
N ARG A 536 -10.67 -1.77 0.89
CA ARG A 536 -10.20 -1.57 2.27
C ARG A 536 -10.95 -0.45 2.98
N GLY A 537 -12.22 -0.27 2.73
CA GLY A 537 -13.04 0.54 3.62
C GLY A 537 -13.07 -0.12 4.99
N ARG A 538 -12.34 0.47 5.97
CA ARG A 538 -12.57 0.41 7.43
C ARG A 538 -11.71 -0.53 8.27
N ALA A 539 -11.07 -0.04 9.20
CA ALA A 539 -11.16 0.22 10.61
C ALA A 539 -9.99 -0.15 11.52
N ALA A 540 -9.73 0.66 12.49
CA ALA A 540 -8.60 0.67 13.39
C ALA A 540 -8.72 -0.28 14.60
N GLY A 541 -7.57 -0.82 15.05
CA GLY A 541 -7.34 -1.32 16.41
C GLY A 541 -5.92 -0.96 16.87
N PHE A 542 -5.75 -0.54 18.10
CA PHE A 542 -4.50 -0.02 18.67
C PHE A 542 -3.43 -1.08 18.93
N PRO A 543 -2.12 -0.81 18.72
CA PRO A 543 -1.04 -1.80 18.82
C PRO A 543 -0.72 -2.32 20.23
N GLY A 544 -1.28 -1.73 21.28
CA GLY A 544 -1.01 -2.16 22.67
C GLY A 544 -1.92 -3.28 23.19
N GLU A 545 -3.00 -3.59 22.48
CA GLU A 545 -4.02 -4.55 22.95
C GLU A 545 -3.99 -5.88 22.20
N VAL A 546 -3.30 -5.95 21.06
CA VAL A 546 -3.30 -7.12 20.16
C VAL A 546 -2.78 -8.40 20.86
N PHE A 547 -1.85 -8.26 21.80
CA PHE A 547 -1.34 -9.44 22.56
C PHE A 547 -2.14 -9.77 23.83
N ARG A 548 -3.07 -8.91 24.29
CA ARG A 548 -3.88 -9.19 25.47
C ARG A 548 -5.26 -9.75 25.18
N HIS A 549 -5.77 -9.62 23.97
CA HIS A 549 -7.07 -10.18 23.59
C HIS A 549 -7.05 -11.69 23.26
N ALA A 550 -5.88 -12.27 23.04
CA ALA A 550 -5.76 -13.73 22.90
C ALA A 550 -6.08 -14.50 24.20
N GLU A 551 -6.13 -13.85 25.35
CA GLU A 551 -6.33 -14.49 26.67
C GLU A 551 -7.62 -14.08 27.41
N GLY A 552 -8.64 -13.54 26.75
CA GLY A 552 -10.00 -13.41 27.33
C GLY A 552 -10.15 -12.51 28.58
N GLY A 553 -9.28 -11.50 28.78
CA GLY A 553 -9.32 -10.60 29.94
C GLY A 553 -10.07 -9.29 29.67
N ARG A 554 -11.07 -8.94 30.51
CA ARG A 554 -11.69 -7.62 30.54
C ARG A 554 -10.66 -6.54 30.82
N ILE A 555 -10.64 -5.47 29.98
CA ILE A 555 -9.82 -4.29 30.22
C ILE A 555 -10.73 -3.16 30.69
N GLU A 556 -10.52 -2.71 31.93
CA GLU A 556 -11.02 -1.42 32.42
C GLU A 556 -10.18 -0.30 31.83
N ALA A 557 -10.83 0.74 31.30
CA ALA A 557 -10.17 1.92 30.78
C ALA A 557 -9.48 2.70 31.93
N PRO A 558 -8.24 3.17 31.75
CA PRO A 558 -7.62 4.04 32.76
C PRO A 558 -8.29 5.42 32.74
N GLN A 559 -8.98 5.74 33.80
CA GLN A 559 -9.40 7.11 34.10
C GLN A 559 -8.19 7.95 34.46
N GLY A 560 -8.02 9.08 33.77
CA GLY A 560 -7.33 10.25 34.29
C GLY A 560 -5.85 10.35 34.01
N ALA A 561 -5.50 11.15 33.02
CA ALA A 561 -4.36 12.08 33.09
C ALA A 561 -4.49 13.22 32.07
N SER A 562 -5.39 14.14 32.37
CA SER A 562 -5.26 15.52 31.86
C SER A 562 -4.20 16.24 32.69
N ARG A 563 -3.03 16.49 32.12
CA ARG A 563 -2.10 17.52 32.60
C ARG A 563 -1.73 18.42 31.41
N PRO A 564 -1.95 19.74 31.52
CA PRO A 564 -1.58 20.69 30.48
C PRO A 564 -0.07 20.94 30.54
N LEU A 565 0.58 20.89 29.38
CA LEU A 565 1.90 21.47 29.19
C LEU A 565 1.75 23.00 29.22
N ARG A 566 2.38 23.64 30.18
CA ARG A 566 2.61 25.08 30.25
C ARG A 566 3.93 25.47 29.57
N PRO A 567 4.11 26.74 29.21
CA PRO A 567 4.69 27.28 28.00
C PRO A 567 6.21 27.12 27.85
#